data_22d55987a21bbe8b7b92fe5834d6646f
#
_entry.id   22d55987a21bbe8b7b92fe5834d6646f
#
_cell.length_a   1.000
_cell.length_b   1.000
_cell.length_c   1.000
_cell.angle_alpha   90.00
_cell.angle_beta   90.00
_cell.angle_gamma   90.00
#
_symmetry.space_group_name_H-M   'P 1'
#
loop_
_entity.id
_entity.type
_entity.pdbx_description
1 polymer ?
#
loop_
_entity_poly.entity_id
_entity_poly.type
_entity_poly.pdbx_seq_one_letter_code
_entity_poly.pdbx_strand_id
1 'polypeptide(L)'
;MHVHHVAVKVADLARAEVFYGEVLGLPVLRRWPLPDGSGERSLWLDVGAGAFLALESADAAGADKSEDSPGIHLVALHIPRSERSEWIAKLAEAGHPVYQQTDYTLYVRDPEGNRIGLSHWPEEAELKG
;
A
#
# COMPACT_ATOMS: atom_id res chain seq x y z
N MET A 1 5.02 -20.96 -8.37
CA MET A 1 4.82 -20.26 -7.08
C MET A 1 4.72 -18.77 -7.35
N HIS A 2 3.78 -18.08 -6.72
CA HIS A 2 3.62 -16.64 -6.83
C HIS A 2 2.97 -16.14 -5.54
N VAL A 3 3.04 -14.83 -5.30
CA VAL A 3 2.39 -14.26 -4.13
C VAL A 3 0.88 -14.34 -4.29
N HIS A 4 0.19 -14.98 -3.36
CA HIS A 4 -1.27 -15.09 -3.34
C HIS A 4 -1.90 -13.84 -2.75
N HIS A 5 -1.43 -13.43 -1.60
CA HIS A 5 -1.85 -12.19 -0.96
C HIS A 5 -0.83 -11.76 0.09
N VAL A 6 -0.93 -10.51 0.49
CA VAL A 6 -0.17 -9.95 1.61
C VAL A 6 -1.19 -9.39 2.59
N ALA A 7 -1.02 -9.67 3.86
CA ALA A 7 -1.91 -9.16 4.90
C ALA A 7 -1.17 -8.12 5.75
N VAL A 8 -1.84 -7.02 6.02
CA VAL A 8 -1.31 -5.91 6.82
C VAL A 8 -2.29 -5.62 7.95
N LYS A 9 -1.81 -5.62 9.17
CA LYS A 9 -2.63 -5.24 10.32
C LYS A 9 -2.68 -3.73 10.42
N VAL A 10 -3.88 -3.20 10.65
CA VAL A 10 -4.10 -1.76 10.77
C VAL A 10 -4.99 -1.48 11.98
N ALA A 11 -4.70 -0.40 12.69
CA ALA A 11 -5.50 -0.01 13.84
C ALA A 11 -6.81 0.65 13.41
N ASP A 12 -6.79 1.39 12.30
CA ASP A 12 -7.96 2.10 11.77
C ASP A 12 -8.23 1.64 10.34
N LEU A 13 -9.13 0.68 10.20
CA LEU A 13 -9.42 0.08 8.89
C LEU A 13 -10.06 1.09 7.93
N ALA A 14 -10.92 1.97 8.42
CA ALA A 14 -11.56 2.97 7.58
C ALA A 14 -10.54 3.95 7.00
N ARG A 15 -9.59 4.38 7.81
CA ARG A 15 -8.53 5.28 7.34
C ARG A 15 -7.59 4.58 6.36
N ALA A 16 -7.28 3.32 6.60
CA ALA A 16 -6.47 2.52 5.68
C ALA A 16 -7.19 2.35 4.34
N GLU A 17 -8.50 2.13 4.37
CA GLU A 17 -9.29 2.02 3.13
C GLU A 17 -9.20 3.29 2.29
N VAL A 18 -9.26 4.45 2.89
CA VAL A 18 -9.12 5.71 2.15
C VAL A 18 -7.78 5.74 1.42
N PHE A 19 -6.71 5.37 2.10
CA PHE A 19 -5.38 5.36 1.47
C PHE A 19 -5.29 4.32 0.34
N TYR A 20 -5.57 3.07 0.63
CA TYR A 20 -5.38 2.00 -0.35
C TYR A 20 -6.48 1.98 -1.42
N GLY A 21 -7.71 2.23 -1.03
CA GLY A 21 -8.85 2.17 -1.95
C GLY A 21 -9.06 3.43 -2.74
N GLU A 22 -8.94 4.60 -2.13
CA GLU A 22 -9.21 5.86 -2.81
C GLU A 22 -7.95 6.52 -3.35
N VAL A 23 -6.89 6.66 -2.54
CA VAL A 23 -5.67 7.32 -3.00
C VAL A 23 -4.91 6.43 -3.98
N LEU A 24 -4.65 5.17 -3.62
CA LEU A 24 -3.99 4.24 -4.53
C LEU A 24 -4.93 3.67 -5.59
N GLY A 25 -6.23 3.71 -5.35
CA GLY A 25 -7.22 3.26 -6.33
C GLY A 25 -7.36 1.76 -6.44
N LEU A 26 -7.02 1.00 -5.41
CA LEU A 26 -7.13 -0.46 -5.45
C LEU A 26 -8.60 -0.88 -5.30
N PRO A 27 -9.15 -1.66 -6.25
CA PRO A 27 -10.54 -2.08 -6.16
C PRO A 27 -10.80 -2.99 -4.97
N VAL A 28 -11.94 -2.80 -4.31
CA VAL A 28 -12.37 -3.67 -3.21
C VAL A 28 -12.87 -4.98 -3.79
N LEU A 29 -12.29 -6.10 -3.36
CA LEU A 29 -12.73 -7.43 -3.74
C LEU A 29 -13.77 -7.98 -2.75
N ARG A 30 -13.56 -7.78 -1.48
CA ARG A 30 -14.42 -8.35 -0.46
C ARG A 30 -14.28 -7.66 0.88
N ARG A 31 -15.40 -7.58 1.62
CA ARG A 31 -15.45 -7.08 2.99
C ARG A 31 -15.87 -8.20 3.91
N TRP A 32 -15.20 -8.32 5.04
CA TRP A 32 -15.51 -9.32 6.05
C TRP A 32 -15.95 -8.62 7.30
N PRO A 33 -17.23 -8.75 7.69
CA PRO A 33 -17.71 -8.05 8.89
C PRO A 33 -17.21 -8.71 10.17
N LEU A 34 -17.21 -7.91 11.24
CA LEU A 34 -17.05 -8.45 12.59
C LEU A 34 -18.29 -9.30 12.93
N PRO A 35 -18.12 -10.34 13.77
CA PRO A 35 -19.25 -11.21 14.13
C PRO A 35 -20.46 -10.48 14.71
N ASP A 36 -20.24 -9.37 15.42
CA ASP A 36 -21.31 -8.59 16.03
C ASP A 36 -21.90 -7.54 15.11
N GLY A 37 -21.38 -7.41 13.88
CA GLY A 37 -21.88 -6.46 12.91
C GLY A 37 -21.48 -5.00 13.16
N SER A 38 -20.63 -4.74 14.15
CA SER A 38 -20.25 -3.38 14.52
C SER A 38 -19.26 -2.72 13.57
N GLY A 39 -18.72 -3.46 12.63
CA GLY A 39 -17.75 -2.95 11.68
C GLY A 39 -17.13 -4.09 10.90
N GLU A 40 -16.00 -3.83 10.26
CA GLU A 40 -15.33 -4.81 9.44
C GLU A 40 -14.08 -5.35 10.14
N ARG A 41 -13.86 -6.65 9.95
CA ARG A 41 -12.67 -7.32 10.45
C ARG A 41 -11.54 -7.26 9.43
N SER A 42 -11.90 -7.31 8.15
CA SER A 42 -10.92 -7.39 7.07
C SER A 42 -11.49 -6.81 5.78
N LEU A 43 -10.61 -6.23 4.98
CA LEU A 43 -10.94 -5.69 3.67
C LEU A 43 -9.89 -6.19 2.68
N TRP A 44 -10.35 -6.82 1.59
CA TRP A 44 -9.47 -7.33 0.55
C TRP A 44 -9.50 -6.42 -0.66
N LEU A 45 -8.33 -6.05 -1.15
CA LEU A 45 -8.17 -5.14 -2.27
C LEU A 45 -7.36 -5.81 -3.38
N ASP A 46 -7.81 -5.65 -4.61
CA ASP A 46 -7.16 -6.23 -5.78
C ASP A 46 -5.84 -5.50 -6.06
N VAL A 47 -4.74 -6.23 -6.15
CA VAL A 47 -3.45 -5.66 -6.56
C VAL A 47 -3.00 -6.16 -7.92
N GLY A 48 -3.89 -6.86 -8.65
CA GLY A 48 -3.61 -7.35 -9.98
C GLY A 48 -3.07 -8.77 -10.01
N ALA A 49 -3.10 -9.38 -11.19
CA ALA A 49 -2.56 -10.71 -11.45
C ALA A 49 -3.13 -11.79 -10.52
N GLY A 50 -4.33 -11.60 -10.01
CA GLY A 50 -4.97 -12.57 -9.12
C GLY A 50 -4.53 -12.47 -7.66
N ALA A 51 -3.62 -11.58 -7.32
CA ALA A 51 -3.19 -11.38 -5.95
C ALA A 51 -4.01 -10.28 -5.28
N PHE A 52 -4.04 -10.28 -3.95
CA PHE A 52 -4.74 -9.22 -3.22
C PHE A 52 -3.99 -8.79 -1.97
N LEU A 53 -4.34 -7.61 -1.50
CA LEU A 53 -3.86 -7.06 -0.24
C LEU A 53 -5.01 -7.17 0.76
N ALA A 54 -4.76 -7.80 1.90
CA ALA A 54 -5.74 -7.92 2.96
C ALA A 54 -5.39 -6.92 4.06
N LEU A 55 -6.30 -5.99 4.32
CA LEU A 55 -6.18 -5.09 5.46
C LEU A 55 -6.96 -5.73 6.61
N GLU A 56 -6.30 -5.95 7.74
CA GLU A 56 -6.89 -6.65 8.87
C GLU A 56 -6.91 -5.77 10.09
N SER A 57 -8.06 -5.67 10.75
CA SER A 57 -8.16 -4.90 11.99
C SER A 57 -7.26 -5.47 13.06
N ALA A 58 -6.51 -4.60 13.73
CA ALA A 58 -5.78 -4.95 14.92
C ALA A 58 -6.58 -4.49 16.15
N ASP A 59 -6.44 -5.21 17.26
CA ASP A 59 -7.15 -4.84 18.49
C ASP A 59 -6.61 -3.55 19.09
N ALA A 60 -5.35 -3.24 18.82
CA ALA A 60 -4.72 -2.03 19.32
C ALA A 60 -3.54 -1.70 18.42
N ALA A 61 -3.08 -0.44 18.47
CA ALA A 61 -1.89 -0.04 17.76
C ALA A 61 -0.71 -0.87 18.26
N GLY A 62 0.07 -1.40 17.33
CA GLY A 62 1.25 -2.17 17.68
C GLY A 62 2.42 -1.27 18.05
N ALA A 63 3.50 -1.89 18.50
CA ALA A 63 4.74 -1.19 18.75
C ALA A 63 5.35 -0.73 17.43
N ASP A 64 6.02 0.42 17.46
CA ASP A 64 6.74 0.90 16.30
C ASP A 64 7.86 -0.07 15.93
N LYS A 65 8.05 -0.26 14.64
CA LYS A 65 9.15 -1.07 14.13
C LYS A 65 10.16 -0.13 13.50
N SER A 66 11.42 -0.35 13.79
CA SER A 66 12.46 0.40 13.09
C SER A 66 12.63 -0.17 11.68
N GLU A 67 13.16 0.62 10.76
CA GLU A 67 13.41 0.17 9.40
C GLU A 67 14.46 -0.91 9.32
N ASP A 68 15.27 -1.05 10.35
CA ASP A 68 16.31 -2.09 10.42
C ASP A 68 15.84 -3.36 11.09
N SER A 69 14.61 -3.40 11.59
CA SER A 69 14.07 -4.61 12.23
C SER A 69 13.90 -5.73 11.21
N PRO A 70 14.27 -6.97 11.56
CA PRO A 70 13.98 -8.10 10.68
C PRO A 70 12.48 -8.24 10.45
N GLY A 71 12.09 -8.62 9.24
CA GLY A 71 10.70 -8.86 8.89
C GLY A 71 10.34 -8.24 7.55
N ILE A 72 9.04 -8.10 7.31
CA ILE A 72 8.55 -7.49 6.09
C ILE A 72 8.91 -6.01 6.12
N HIS A 73 9.58 -5.55 5.07
CA HIS A 73 10.10 -4.20 4.99
C HIS A 73 9.16 -3.24 4.27
N LEU A 74 8.53 -3.70 3.20
CA LEU A 74 7.60 -2.89 2.42
C LEU A 74 6.74 -3.78 1.54
N VAL A 75 5.66 -3.20 1.03
CA VAL A 75 4.88 -3.76 -0.06
C VAL A 75 5.10 -2.83 -1.25
N ALA A 76 5.55 -3.37 -2.37
CA ALA A 76 5.73 -2.59 -3.59
C ALA A 76 4.68 -2.98 -4.61
N LEU A 77 4.03 -1.99 -5.19
CA LEU A 77 3.01 -2.15 -6.21
C LEU A 77 3.56 -1.62 -7.53
N HIS A 78 3.18 -2.25 -8.63
CA HIS A 78 3.64 -1.83 -9.94
C HIS A 78 2.86 -0.62 -10.43
N ILE A 79 3.57 0.34 -10.97
CA ILE A 79 3.00 1.44 -11.75
C ILE A 79 3.75 1.55 -13.07
N PRO A 80 3.10 2.01 -14.14
CA PRO A 80 3.84 2.34 -15.35
C PRO A 80 4.79 3.52 -15.10
N ARG A 81 5.96 3.48 -15.70
CA ARG A 81 6.92 4.58 -15.58
C ARG A 81 6.30 5.92 -16.00
N SER A 82 5.46 5.89 -17.02
CA SER A 82 4.80 7.10 -17.54
C SER A 82 3.90 7.78 -16.50
N GLU A 83 3.51 7.08 -15.44
CA GLU A 83 2.65 7.65 -14.40
C GLU A 83 3.41 8.17 -13.20
N ARG A 84 4.74 8.05 -13.21
CA ARG A 84 5.55 8.40 -12.05
C ARG A 84 5.30 9.81 -11.52
N SER A 85 5.35 10.81 -12.40
CA SER A 85 5.14 12.20 -12.01
C SER A 85 3.73 12.45 -11.48
N GLU A 86 2.74 11.81 -12.08
CA GLU A 86 1.36 11.94 -11.64
C GLU A 86 1.18 11.37 -10.23
N TRP A 87 1.83 10.25 -9.94
CA TRP A 87 1.76 9.66 -8.61
C TRP A 87 2.42 10.53 -7.56
N ILE A 88 3.58 11.13 -7.88
CA ILE A 88 4.23 12.05 -6.95
C ILE A 88 3.29 13.18 -6.56
N ALA A 89 2.63 13.79 -7.54
CA ALA A 89 1.70 14.89 -7.30
C ALA A 89 0.47 14.44 -6.51
N LYS A 90 -0.12 13.33 -6.92
CA LYS A 90 -1.34 12.81 -6.28
C LYS A 90 -1.10 12.44 -4.82
N LEU A 91 0.02 11.78 -4.54
CA LEU A 91 0.35 11.38 -3.18
C LEU A 91 0.63 12.58 -2.29
N ALA A 92 1.31 13.60 -2.80
CA ALA A 92 1.57 14.83 -2.05
C ALA A 92 0.25 15.53 -1.71
N GLU A 93 -0.65 15.63 -2.69
CA GLU A 93 -1.94 16.27 -2.50
C GLU A 93 -2.80 15.52 -1.48
N ALA A 94 -2.67 14.19 -1.43
CA ALA A 94 -3.42 13.37 -0.49
C ALA A 94 -2.82 13.34 0.92
N GLY A 95 -1.68 14.02 1.13
CA GLY A 95 -1.05 14.05 2.44
C GLY A 95 -0.09 12.91 2.70
N HIS A 96 0.30 12.19 1.66
CA HIS A 96 1.25 11.07 1.74
C HIS A 96 2.41 11.28 0.78
N PRO A 97 3.22 12.33 1.00
CA PRO A 97 4.28 12.67 0.04
C PRO A 97 5.34 11.58 -0.07
N VAL A 98 5.91 11.46 -1.26
CA VAL A 98 7.06 10.60 -1.47
C VAL A 98 8.21 11.11 -0.61
N TYR A 99 8.75 10.24 0.25
CA TYR A 99 9.82 10.65 1.15
C TYR A 99 11.21 10.13 0.72
N GLN A 100 11.21 9.19 -0.21
CA GLN A 100 12.45 8.62 -0.75
C GLN A 100 12.15 8.08 -2.13
N GLN A 101 13.11 8.08 -3.03
CA GLN A 101 12.92 7.49 -4.35
C GLN A 101 14.24 7.00 -4.91
N THR A 102 14.13 6.02 -5.80
CA THR A 102 15.23 5.51 -6.60
C THR A 102 14.89 5.73 -8.07
N ASP A 103 15.72 5.21 -8.96
CA ASP A 103 15.43 5.32 -10.40
C ASP A 103 14.17 4.55 -10.80
N TYR A 104 13.70 3.63 -9.98
CA TYR A 104 12.58 2.76 -10.32
C TYR A 104 11.40 2.87 -9.35
N THR A 105 11.60 3.35 -8.14
CA THR A 105 10.61 3.21 -7.07
C THR A 105 10.40 4.50 -6.30
N LEU A 106 9.15 4.79 -6.02
CA LEU A 106 8.73 5.85 -5.09
C LEU A 106 8.36 5.20 -3.77
N TYR A 107 8.77 5.79 -2.65
CA TYR A 107 8.42 5.27 -1.33
C TYR A 107 7.56 6.26 -0.57
N VAL A 108 6.45 5.76 -0.05
CA VAL A 108 5.52 6.54 0.78
C VAL A 108 5.17 5.74 2.03
N ARG A 109 4.51 6.40 2.97
CA ARG A 109 3.98 5.74 4.17
C ARG A 109 2.47 5.72 4.11
N ASP A 110 1.88 4.58 4.48
CA ASP A 110 0.44 4.53 4.66
C ASP A 110 0.06 5.24 5.97
N PRO A 111 -1.26 5.38 6.29
CA PRO A 111 -1.66 6.11 7.50
C PRO A 111 -1.11 5.53 8.82
N GLU A 112 -0.67 4.27 8.81
CA GLU A 112 -0.12 3.62 10.00
C GLU A 112 1.40 3.58 10.01
N GLY A 113 2.03 4.23 9.03
CA GLY A 113 3.47 4.28 8.94
C GLY A 113 4.11 3.11 8.20
N ASN A 114 3.30 2.22 7.61
CA ASN A 114 3.85 1.12 6.82
C ASN A 114 4.45 1.65 5.52
N ARG A 115 5.54 1.04 5.12
CA ARG A 115 6.26 1.43 3.91
C ARG A 115 5.60 0.85 2.68
N ILE A 116 5.31 1.71 1.70
CA ILE A 116 4.72 1.29 0.42
C ILE A 116 5.60 1.81 -0.69
N GLY A 117 5.92 0.94 -1.64
CA GLY A 117 6.65 1.32 -2.83
C GLY A 117 5.75 1.31 -4.05
N LEU A 118 5.93 2.28 -4.93
CA LEU A 118 5.34 2.26 -6.27
C LEU A 118 6.49 2.15 -7.24
N SER A 119 6.57 1.06 -7.98
CA SER A 119 7.76 0.73 -8.74
C SER A 119 7.46 0.41 -10.20
N HIS A 120 8.33 0.85 -11.08
CA HIS A 120 8.25 0.52 -12.50
C HIS A 120 9.42 -0.35 -12.97
N TRP A 121 10.16 -0.97 -12.04
CA TRP A 121 11.19 -1.92 -12.41
C TRP A 121 10.60 -3.00 -13.33
N PRO A 122 11.23 -3.43 -14.43
CA PRO A 122 12.56 -3.01 -14.90
C PRO A 122 12.53 -1.84 -15.90
N GLU A 123 11.38 -1.19 -16.08
CA GLU A 123 11.26 -0.08 -17.00
C GLU A 123 12.02 1.12 -16.45
N GLU A 124 13.17 1.38 -17.04
CA GLU A 124 14.05 2.42 -16.54
C GLU A 124 13.46 3.80 -16.66
N ALA A 125 13.98 4.71 -15.88
CA ALA A 125 13.72 6.12 -16.06
C ALA A 125 14.12 6.50 -17.48
N GLU A 126 13.53 7.59 -17.98
CA GLU A 126 13.77 8.00 -19.34
C GLU A 126 15.25 8.05 -19.63
N LEU A 127 15.65 7.32 -20.62
CA LEU A 127 17.02 7.31 -20.99
C LEU A 127 17.41 8.61 -21.63
N LYS A 128 18.54 9.06 -21.24
CA LYS A 128 19.10 10.17 -21.86
C LYS A 128 19.54 9.78 -23.23
N GLY A 129 19.07 10.40 -24.10
CA GLY A 129 19.47 10.40 -25.47
C GLY A 129 19.40 9.17 -26.20
#